data_a7bf9291b95da66d78433c55d8d1247a
#
_entry.id   a7bf9291b95da66d78433c55d8d1247a
#
_cell.length_a   1.000
_cell.length_b   1.000
_cell.length_c   1.000
_cell.angle_alpha   90.00
_cell.angle_beta   90.00
_cell.angle_gamma   90.00
#
_symmetry.space_group_name_H-M   'P 1'
#
loop_
_entity.id
_entity.type
_entity.pdbx_description
1 polymer ?
#
loop_
_entity_poly.entity_id
_entity_poly.type
_entity_poly.pdbx_seq_one_letter_code
_entity_poly.pdbx_strand_id
1 'polypeptide(L)'
;MKSLLIFPAQWYPTQPYLSTPYLCAYLRDKGWDVSQRDFNIESYDSFLSPPLLEKAVAKMGNRLAALKEKKSFSFKEKSLMDVLATGIRFAPTIISGVDDAKQVMRTPDRFFNFESYKQADMIIKSALKLVSDAYAPSVLTLSTFESGTRAEESTQRAAGVTRDEDVNPFLYLYEDVLLPSENWKDYGLVGISIVGISQILPGLTLARMLKEKHPHLHITLGGPIFSVNSKQLLDQPEFFDEFCDSVVTFE
;
A
#
# COMPACT_ATOMS: atom_id res chain seq x y z
N MET A 1 6.18 -3.92 27.80
CA MET A 1 6.57 -3.53 26.44
C MET A 1 5.30 -3.54 25.61
N LYS A 2 4.92 -2.42 25.04
CA LYS A 2 3.73 -2.31 24.20
C LYS A 2 4.03 -2.84 22.80
N SER A 3 3.09 -3.54 22.20
CA SER A 3 3.22 -4.10 20.86
C SER A 3 2.14 -3.56 19.93
N LEU A 4 2.45 -3.42 18.64
CA LEU A 4 1.50 -3.01 17.60
C LEU A 4 1.43 -4.08 16.52
N LEU A 5 0.23 -4.55 16.22
CA LEU A 5 -0.03 -5.43 15.10
C LEU A 5 -0.61 -4.63 13.92
N ILE A 6 -0.03 -4.76 12.75
CA ILE A 6 -0.43 -4.03 11.55
C ILE A 6 -0.86 -5.01 10.46
N PHE A 7 -2.04 -4.77 9.89
CA PHE A 7 -2.46 -5.38 8.65
C PHE A 7 -2.09 -4.41 7.51
N PRO A 8 -1.11 -4.74 6.64
CA PRO A 8 -0.59 -3.79 5.65
C PRO A 8 -1.54 -3.61 4.46
N ALA A 9 -1.26 -2.59 3.65
CA ALA A 9 -2.03 -2.25 2.45
C ALA A 9 -2.10 -3.41 1.44
N GLN A 10 -3.08 -3.31 0.58
CA GLN A 10 -3.38 -4.15 -0.59
C GLN A 10 -4.05 -5.49 -0.29
N TRP A 11 -5.13 -5.39 0.43
CA TRP A 11 -6.17 -6.40 0.53
C TRP A 11 -7.53 -5.81 0.15
N TYR A 12 -8.52 -6.65 -0.14
CA TYR A 12 -9.88 -6.18 -0.43
C TYR A 12 -10.44 -5.32 0.71
N PRO A 13 -10.78 -4.04 0.49
CA PRO A 13 -11.28 -3.16 1.55
C PRO A 13 -12.67 -3.58 2.08
N THR A 14 -13.39 -4.42 1.33
CA THR A 14 -14.70 -4.96 1.68
C THR A 14 -14.64 -6.31 2.39
N GLN A 15 -13.44 -6.86 2.58
CA GLN A 15 -13.21 -8.16 3.22
C GLN A 15 -12.20 -8.00 4.37
N PRO A 16 -12.65 -7.52 5.54
CA PRO A 16 -11.76 -7.36 6.69
C PRO A 16 -11.13 -8.69 7.07
N TYR A 17 -9.81 -8.69 7.21
CA TYR A 17 -9.07 -9.88 7.58
C TYR A 17 -8.93 -10.00 9.09
N LEU A 18 -9.20 -11.18 9.63
CA LEU A 18 -9.34 -11.37 11.08
C LEU A 18 -8.02 -11.68 11.81
N SER A 19 -6.86 -11.77 11.14
CA SER A 19 -5.60 -12.13 11.78
C SER A 19 -5.21 -11.19 12.93
N THR A 20 -5.12 -9.90 12.64
CA THR A 20 -4.68 -8.93 13.65
C THR A 20 -5.71 -8.73 14.77
N PRO A 21 -7.05 -8.63 14.52
CA PRO A 21 -8.05 -8.60 15.59
C PRO A 21 -8.02 -9.83 16.49
N TYR A 22 -7.92 -11.01 15.91
CA TYR A 22 -7.91 -12.26 16.65
C TYR A 22 -6.65 -12.38 17.54
N LEU A 23 -5.47 -12.14 16.96
CA LEU A 23 -4.21 -12.14 17.71
C LEU A 23 -4.20 -11.08 18.81
N CYS A 24 -4.71 -9.88 18.52
CA CYS A 24 -4.79 -8.81 19.49
C CYS A 24 -5.70 -9.19 20.68
N ALA A 25 -6.87 -9.78 20.41
CA ALA A 25 -7.77 -10.26 21.45
C ALA A 25 -7.15 -11.36 22.29
N TYR A 26 -6.53 -12.35 21.66
CA TYR A 26 -5.85 -13.45 22.34
C TYR A 26 -4.68 -12.97 23.22
N LEU A 27 -3.82 -12.10 22.70
CA LEU A 27 -2.68 -11.58 23.45
C LEU A 27 -3.11 -10.73 24.65
N ARG A 28 -4.16 -9.92 24.50
CA ARG A 28 -4.74 -9.16 25.62
C ARG A 28 -5.30 -10.07 26.72
N ASP A 29 -5.96 -11.18 26.35
CA ASP A 29 -6.43 -12.19 27.31
C ASP A 29 -5.26 -12.80 28.10
N LYS A 30 -4.08 -12.88 27.52
CA LYS A 30 -2.84 -13.32 28.18
C LYS A 30 -2.07 -12.21 28.92
N GLY A 31 -2.65 -11.03 29.05
CA GLY A 31 -2.06 -9.91 29.78
C GLY A 31 -1.02 -9.09 29.01
N TRP A 32 -0.92 -9.26 27.69
CA TRP A 32 -0.01 -8.47 26.86
C TRP A 32 -0.61 -7.11 26.53
N ASP A 33 0.21 -6.06 26.58
CA ASP A 33 -0.16 -4.73 26.10
C ASP A 33 0.03 -4.68 24.58
N VAL A 34 -1.07 -4.86 23.85
CA VAL A 34 -1.06 -4.93 22.38
C VAL A 34 -2.20 -4.11 21.79
N SER A 35 -1.88 -3.37 20.75
CA SER A 35 -2.84 -2.65 19.91
C SER A 35 -2.73 -3.13 18.45
N GLN A 36 -3.70 -2.71 17.63
CA GLN A 36 -3.70 -3.02 16.20
C GLN A 36 -4.08 -1.82 15.37
N ARG A 37 -3.60 -1.81 14.11
CA ARG A 37 -4.02 -0.87 13.08
C ARG A 37 -4.25 -1.61 11.76
N ASP A 38 -5.26 -1.16 11.04
CA ASP A 38 -5.57 -1.63 9.69
C ASP A 38 -5.06 -0.61 8.66
N PHE A 39 -3.78 -0.73 8.31
CA PHE A 39 -3.19 0.12 7.28
C PHE A 39 -3.74 -0.14 5.89
N ASN A 40 -4.43 -1.26 5.68
CA ASN A 40 -5.13 -1.50 4.42
C ASN A 40 -6.28 -0.52 4.22
N ILE A 41 -7.18 -0.42 5.18
CA ILE A 41 -8.31 0.53 5.11
C ILE A 41 -7.81 1.97 5.13
N GLU A 42 -6.86 2.29 5.99
CA GLU A 42 -6.28 3.63 6.10
C GLU A 42 -5.59 4.06 4.79
N SER A 43 -4.94 3.11 4.08
CA SER A 43 -4.33 3.36 2.77
C SER A 43 -5.38 3.71 1.71
N TYR A 44 -6.47 2.96 1.64
CA TYR A 44 -7.54 3.29 0.70
C TYR A 44 -8.20 4.62 1.02
N ASP A 45 -8.48 4.89 2.28
CA ASP A 45 -9.06 6.17 2.68
C ASP A 45 -8.17 7.35 2.29
N SER A 46 -6.86 7.16 2.38
CA SER A 46 -5.85 8.14 1.99
C SER A 46 -5.71 8.28 0.46
N PHE A 47 -5.53 7.16 -0.27
CA PHE A 47 -5.44 7.19 -1.73
C PHE A 47 -6.69 7.77 -2.38
N LEU A 48 -7.85 7.53 -1.79
CA LEU A 48 -9.15 8.07 -2.22
C LEU A 48 -9.45 9.40 -1.52
N SER A 49 -8.46 10.29 -1.46
CA SER A 49 -8.62 11.64 -0.93
C SER A 49 -8.15 12.69 -1.94
N PRO A 50 -8.81 13.87 -2.01
CA PRO A 50 -8.39 14.93 -2.92
C PRO A 50 -6.90 15.29 -2.80
N PRO A 51 -6.31 15.47 -1.60
CA PRO A 51 -4.90 15.86 -1.50
C PRO A 51 -3.92 14.83 -2.10
N LEU A 52 -4.18 13.52 -1.90
CA LEU A 52 -3.31 12.49 -2.47
C LEU A 52 -3.50 12.36 -3.99
N LEU A 53 -4.72 12.48 -4.48
CA LEU A 53 -5.00 12.46 -5.91
C LEU A 53 -4.38 13.68 -6.63
N GLU A 54 -4.42 14.86 -6.02
CA GLU A 54 -3.74 16.05 -6.54
C GLU A 54 -2.22 15.85 -6.64
N LYS A 55 -1.60 15.22 -5.64
CA LYS A 55 -0.18 14.86 -5.71
C LYS A 55 0.13 13.85 -6.81
N ALA A 56 -0.72 12.83 -6.98
CA ALA A 56 -0.59 11.89 -8.09
C ALA A 56 -0.67 12.60 -9.45
N VAL A 57 -1.61 13.52 -9.61
CA VAL A 57 -1.76 14.33 -10.83
C VAL A 57 -0.54 15.24 -11.06
N ALA A 58 -0.01 15.87 -10.03
CA ALA A 58 1.21 16.67 -10.12
C ALA A 58 2.42 15.82 -10.57
N LYS A 59 2.58 14.60 -10.00
CA LYS A 59 3.60 13.64 -10.44
C LYS A 59 3.42 13.24 -11.91
N MET A 60 2.18 12.98 -12.35
CA MET A 60 1.86 12.71 -13.76
C MET A 60 2.28 13.88 -14.66
N GLY A 61 1.99 15.12 -14.25
CA GLY A 61 2.38 16.33 -14.97
C GLY A 61 3.88 16.46 -15.15
N ASN A 62 4.64 16.25 -14.08
CA ASN A 62 6.12 16.28 -14.11
C ASN A 62 6.69 15.20 -15.03
N ARG A 63 6.16 13.98 -14.96
CA ARG A 63 6.58 12.87 -15.84
C ARG A 63 6.25 13.16 -17.32
N LEU A 64 5.07 13.70 -17.59
CA LEU A 64 4.67 14.08 -18.95
C LEU A 64 5.57 15.19 -19.51
N ALA A 65 5.91 16.20 -18.71
CA ALA A 65 6.82 17.26 -19.10
C ALA A 65 8.21 16.69 -19.43
N ALA A 66 8.78 15.88 -18.55
CA ALA A 66 10.08 15.23 -18.78
C ALA A 66 10.10 14.35 -20.06
N LEU A 67 9.00 13.63 -20.33
CA LEU A 67 8.89 12.86 -21.56
C LEU A 67 8.88 13.76 -22.81
N LYS A 68 8.17 14.89 -22.77
CA LYS A 68 8.10 15.84 -23.91
C LYS A 68 9.43 16.49 -24.28
N GLU A 69 10.38 16.58 -23.35
CA GLU A 69 11.72 17.12 -23.62
C GLU A 69 12.61 16.18 -24.46
N LYS A 70 12.24 14.91 -24.57
CA LYS A 70 13.02 13.93 -25.36
C LYS A 70 12.90 14.21 -26.86
N LYS A 71 14.02 14.04 -27.58
CA LYS A 71 14.07 14.23 -29.04
C LYS A 71 13.40 13.10 -29.84
N SER A 72 13.27 11.92 -29.24
CA SER A 72 12.63 10.75 -29.86
C SER A 72 11.96 9.91 -28.78
N PHE A 73 10.92 9.19 -29.17
CA PHE A 73 10.09 8.40 -28.26
C PHE A 73 9.99 6.95 -28.74
N SER A 74 10.15 6.01 -27.83
CA SER A 74 9.75 4.62 -28.06
C SER A 74 8.21 4.50 -28.08
N PHE A 75 7.70 3.38 -28.57
CA PHE A 75 6.26 3.11 -28.55
C PHE A 75 5.70 3.13 -27.10
N LYS A 76 6.45 2.55 -26.16
CA LYS A 76 6.05 2.55 -24.73
C LYS A 76 5.95 3.97 -24.16
N GLU A 77 6.90 4.84 -24.49
CA GLU A 77 6.88 6.23 -24.01
C GLU A 77 5.72 7.03 -24.62
N LYS A 78 5.41 6.83 -25.89
CA LYS A 78 4.22 7.45 -26.52
C LYS A 78 2.93 7.00 -25.83
N SER A 79 2.78 5.69 -25.61
CA SER A 79 1.62 5.14 -24.89
C SER A 79 1.52 5.69 -23.47
N LEU A 80 2.64 5.82 -22.74
CA LEU A 80 2.65 6.43 -21.42
C LEU A 80 2.25 7.90 -21.46
N MET A 81 2.73 8.68 -22.45
CA MET A 81 2.32 10.08 -22.62
C MET A 81 0.81 10.22 -22.81
N ASP A 82 0.20 9.34 -23.61
CA ASP A 82 -1.26 9.35 -23.85
C ASP A 82 -2.04 9.00 -22.57
N VAL A 83 -1.56 8.03 -21.81
CA VAL A 83 -2.15 7.65 -20.50
C VAL A 83 -2.07 8.80 -19.52
N LEU A 84 -0.88 9.42 -19.35
CA LEU A 84 -0.69 10.55 -18.44
C LEU A 84 -1.55 11.75 -18.84
N ALA A 85 -1.57 12.12 -20.13
CA ALA A 85 -2.37 13.24 -20.61
C ALA A 85 -3.89 13.01 -20.41
N THR A 86 -4.34 11.78 -20.63
CA THR A 86 -5.74 11.37 -20.43
C THR A 86 -6.11 11.44 -18.96
N GLY A 87 -5.28 10.87 -18.07
CA GLY A 87 -5.50 10.91 -16.62
C GLY A 87 -5.58 12.35 -16.09
N ILE A 88 -4.62 13.21 -16.46
CA ILE A 88 -4.61 14.64 -16.08
C ILE A 88 -5.89 15.34 -16.55
N ARG A 89 -6.36 15.06 -17.76
CA ARG A 89 -7.58 15.66 -18.30
C ARG A 89 -8.83 15.33 -17.51
N PHE A 90 -8.97 14.09 -17.03
CA PHE A 90 -10.15 13.64 -16.28
C PHE A 90 -10.02 13.81 -14.76
N ALA A 91 -8.83 14.10 -14.26
CA ALA A 91 -8.56 14.24 -12.83
C ALA A 91 -9.51 15.21 -12.10
N PRO A 92 -9.85 16.41 -12.62
CA PRO A 92 -10.76 17.32 -11.91
C PRO A 92 -12.12 16.68 -11.57
N THR A 93 -12.70 15.95 -12.51
CA THR A 93 -13.98 15.26 -12.30
C THR A 93 -13.86 14.13 -11.29
N ILE A 94 -12.77 13.37 -11.35
CA ILE A 94 -12.52 12.25 -10.44
C ILE A 94 -12.30 12.78 -9.02
N ILE A 95 -11.44 13.78 -8.85
CA ILE A 95 -11.10 14.37 -7.55
C ILE A 95 -12.33 15.00 -6.90
N SER A 96 -13.15 15.75 -7.65
CA SER A 96 -14.36 16.36 -7.10
C SER A 96 -15.44 15.35 -6.70
N GLY A 97 -15.43 14.14 -7.27
CA GLY A 97 -16.40 13.09 -7.00
C GLY A 97 -15.98 12.07 -5.93
N VAL A 98 -14.69 12.01 -5.54
CA VAL A 98 -14.18 10.90 -4.73
C VAL A 98 -14.77 10.83 -3.34
N ASP A 99 -14.96 11.95 -2.66
CA ASP A 99 -15.54 11.96 -1.30
C ASP A 99 -17.01 11.56 -1.33
N ASP A 100 -17.80 12.01 -2.31
CA ASP A 100 -19.17 11.56 -2.48
C ASP A 100 -19.24 10.07 -2.82
N ALA A 101 -18.34 9.57 -3.65
CA ALA A 101 -18.24 8.14 -3.96
C ALA A 101 -17.96 7.30 -2.71
N LYS A 102 -17.07 7.74 -1.81
CA LYS A 102 -16.85 7.09 -0.50
C LYS A 102 -18.12 7.10 0.35
N GLN A 103 -18.87 8.20 0.36
CA GLN A 103 -20.14 8.30 1.11
C GLN A 103 -21.21 7.38 0.54
N VAL A 104 -21.30 7.22 -0.78
CA VAL A 104 -22.20 6.21 -1.38
C VAL A 104 -21.91 4.82 -0.85
N MET A 105 -20.63 4.42 -0.80
CA MET A 105 -20.22 3.09 -0.33
C MET A 105 -20.50 2.86 1.18
N ARG A 106 -20.65 3.93 1.96
CA ARG A 106 -20.88 3.90 3.42
C ARG A 106 -22.33 4.10 3.83
N THR A 107 -23.21 4.47 2.90
CA THR A 107 -24.61 4.81 3.19
C THR A 107 -25.53 3.75 2.58
N PRO A 108 -26.23 2.92 3.38
CA PRO A 108 -27.02 1.79 2.87
C PRO A 108 -27.98 2.17 1.74
N ASP A 109 -28.80 3.21 1.91
CA ASP A 109 -29.79 3.60 0.90
C ASP A 109 -29.16 4.01 -0.44
N ARG A 110 -27.97 4.61 -0.40
CA ARG A 110 -27.22 4.98 -1.60
C ARG A 110 -26.47 3.79 -2.19
N PHE A 111 -25.93 2.93 -1.34
CA PHE A 111 -25.19 1.73 -1.75
C PHE A 111 -26.10 0.73 -2.49
N PHE A 112 -27.33 0.52 -1.99
CA PHE A 112 -28.30 -0.37 -2.63
C PHE A 112 -29.04 0.26 -3.81
N ASN A 113 -28.82 1.54 -4.12
CA ASN A 113 -29.25 2.14 -5.37
C ASN A 113 -28.22 1.86 -6.47
N PHE A 114 -28.62 1.06 -7.46
CA PHE A 114 -27.71 0.56 -8.50
C PHE A 114 -26.97 1.67 -9.25
N GLU A 115 -27.65 2.75 -9.64
CA GLU A 115 -27.03 3.85 -10.39
C GLU A 115 -26.03 4.62 -9.51
N SER A 116 -26.37 4.89 -8.26
CA SER A 116 -25.45 5.53 -7.30
C SER A 116 -24.21 4.67 -7.05
N TYR A 117 -24.41 3.37 -6.81
CA TYR A 117 -23.33 2.42 -6.63
C TYR A 117 -22.40 2.36 -7.85
N LYS A 118 -22.97 2.22 -9.06
CA LYS A 118 -22.21 2.14 -10.31
C LYS A 118 -21.35 3.39 -10.56
N GLN A 119 -21.91 4.57 -10.32
CA GLN A 119 -21.18 5.82 -10.44
C GLN A 119 -20.05 5.93 -9.44
N ALA A 120 -20.31 5.59 -8.18
CA ALA A 120 -19.30 5.60 -7.13
C ALA A 120 -18.16 4.59 -7.39
N ASP A 121 -18.48 3.36 -7.77
CA ASP A 121 -17.51 2.33 -8.16
C ASP A 121 -16.60 2.82 -9.30
N MET A 122 -17.19 3.48 -10.30
CA MET A 122 -16.44 4.03 -11.42
C MET A 122 -15.48 5.15 -10.99
N ILE A 123 -15.91 6.05 -10.11
CA ILE A 123 -15.05 7.11 -9.56
C ILE A 123 -13.92 6.52 -8.71
N ILE A 124 -14.21 5.58 -7.82
CA ILE A 124 -13.20 4.92 -6.98
C ILE A 124 -12.14 4.22 -7.82
N LYS A 125 -12.55 3.42 -8.81
CA LYS A 125 -11.62 2.74 -9.73
C LYS A 125 -10.80 3.73 -10.55
N SER A 126 -11.40 4.82 -11.00
CA SER A 126 -10.70 5.87 -11.74
C SER A 126 -9.70 6.63 -10.86
N ALA A 127 -10.02 6.86 -9.59
CA ALA A 127 -9.10 7.47 -8.63
C ALA A 127 -7.87 6.59 -8.38
N LEU A 128 -8.05 5.29 -8.14
CA LEU A 128 -6.92 4.35 -8.02
C LEU A 128 -6.12 4.25 -9.31
N LYS A 129 -6.79 4.37 -10.47
CA LYS A 129 -6.09 4.43 -11.76
C LYS A 129 -5.22 5.68 -11.88
N LEU A 130 -5.64 6.85 -11.41
CA LEU A 130 -4.78 8.04 -11.38
C LEU A 130 -3.50 7.79 -10.58
N VAL A 131 -3.62 7.11 -9.42
CA VAL A 131 -2.44 6.72 -8.65
C VAL A 131 -1.57 5.74 -9.44
N SER A 132 -2.15 4.69 -10.05
CA SER A 132 -1.40 3.75 -10.91
C SER A 132 -0.64 4.48 -12.02
N ASP A 133 -1.31 5.37 -12.75
CA ASP A 133 -0.72 6.09 -13.88
C ASP A 133 0.44 7.01 -13.43
N ALA A 134 0.33 7.61 -12.24
CA ALA A 134 1.39 8.41 -11.64
C ALA A 134 2.66 7.59 -11.32
N TYR A 135 2.49 6.31 -10.99
CA TYR A 135 3.56 5.39 -10.63
C TYR A 135 3.81 4.28 -11.66
N ALA A 136 3.33 4.47 -12.92
CA ALA A 136 3.54 3.50 -13.98
C ALA A 136 5.04 3.14 -14.14
N PRO A 137 5.40 1.85 -14.30
CA PRO A 137 4.54 0.74 -14.74
C PRO A 137 3.73 0.04 -13.64
N SER A 138 3.76 0.52 -12.41
CA SER A 138 3.00 -0.09 -11.31
C SER A 138 1.49 0.02 -11.52
N VAL A 139 0.78 -1.01 -11.09
CA VAL A 139 -0.69 -1.10 -11.16
C VAL A 139 -1.25 -1.25 -9.76
N LEU A 140 -2.14 -0.33 -9.39
CA LEU A 140 -2.86 -0.31 -8.12
C LEU A 140 -4.36 -0.42 -8.40
N THR A 141 -5.01 -1.41 -7.80
CA THR A 141 -6.45 -1.61 -7.84
C THR A 141 -7.03 -1.78 -6.44
N LEU A 142 -8.32 -2.11 -6.32
CA LEU A 142 -8.94 -2.43 -5.03
C LEU A 142 -8.43 -3.74 -4.39
N SER A 143 -7.70 -4.56 -5.12
CA SER A 143 -7.28 -5.88 -4.62
C SER A 143 -5.84 -6.24 -4.96
N THR A 144 -5.23 -5.53 -5.88
CA THR A 144 -3.89 -5.89 -6.38
C THR A 144 -2.97 -4.69 -6.41
N PHE A 145 -1.71 -4.95 -6.09
CA PHE A 145 -0.59 -4.10 -6.41
C PHE A 145 0.50 -4.91 -7.10
N GLU A 146 0.94 -4.44 -8.24
CA GLU A 146 2.03 -5.01 -9.03
C GLU A 146 3.00 -3.89 -9.40
N SER A 147 4.27 -4.04 -9.08
CA SER A 147 5.30 -3.02 -9.39
C SER A 147 5.72 -2.99 -10.87
N GLY A 148 5.29 -4.00 -11.63
CA GLY A 148 5.76 -4.19 -13.02
C GLY A 148 7.22 -4.62 -13.16
N THR A 149 7.92 -4.92 -12.05
CA THR A 149 9.35 -5.24 -11.99
C THR A 149 9.66 -6.64 -11.46
N ARG A 150 8.63 -7.45 -11.17
CA ARG A 150 8.76 -8.77 -10.51
C ARG A 150 9.60 -8.72 -9.23
N ALA A 151 9.35 -7.72 -8.41
CA ALA A 151 10.11 -7.46 -7.19
C ALA A 151 9.99 -8.61 -6.17
N GLU A 152 8.87 -9.32 -6.19
CA GLU A 152 8.58 -10.47 -5.34
C GLU A 152 9.46 -11.72 -5.62
N GLU A 153 10.21 -11.72 -6.73
CA GLU A 153 11.05 -12.87 -7.10
C GLU A 153 12.38 -12.94 -6.33
N SER A 154 12.83 -11.85 -5.69
CA SER A 154 14.05 -11.86 -4.87
C SER A 154 14.11 -10.74 -3.86
N THR A 155 14.79 -10.99 -2.73
CA THR A 155 15.05 -9.99 -1.67
C THR A 155 15.68 -8.71 -2.23
N GLN A 156 16.69 -8.83 -3.09
CA GLN A 156 17.37 -7.67 -3.68
C GLN A 156 16.44 -6.81 -4.56
N ARG A 157 15.58 -7.45 -5.38
CA ARG A 157 14.60 -6.71 -6.20
C ARG A 157 13.54 -6.05 -5.33
N ALA A 158 13.03 -6.75 -4.32
CA ALA A 158 12.11 -6.19 -3.37
C ALA A 158 12.71 -4.97 -2.66
N ALA A 159 13.95 -5.07 -2.18
CA ALA A 159 14.68 -3.97 -1.56
C ALA A 159 14.79 -2.75 -2.48
N GLY A 160 15.10 -2.96 -3.76
CA GLY A 160 15.12 -1.89 -4.76
C GLY A 160 13.77 -1.20 -4.90
N VAL A 161 12.69 -1.94 -5.11
CA VAL A 161 11.34 -1.38 -5.29
C VAL A 161 10.83 -0.70 -4.02
N THR A 162 11.15 -1.22 -2.83
CA THR A 162 10.75 -0.56 -1.58
C THR A 162 11.41 0.81 -1.38
N ARG A 163 12.40 1.19 -2.18
CA ARG A 163 13.07 2.50 -2.18
C ARG A 163 12.79 3.34 -3.43
N ASP A 164 12.11 2.79 -4.42
CA ASP A 164 11.89 3.44 -5.70
C ASP A 164 10.63 4.30 -5.68
N GLU A 165 10.84 5.61 -5.53
CA GLU A 165 9.76 6.61 -5.50
C GLU A 165 9.01 6.73 -6.84
N ASP A 166 9.54 6.21 -7.94
CA ASP A 166 8.91 6.30 -9.24
C ASP A 166 7.87 5.20 -9.48
N VAL A 167 7.99 4.08 -8.78
CA VAL A 167 7.09 2.93 -8.96
C VAL A 167 6.34 2.52 -7.70
N ASN A 168 6.73 3.02 -6.51
CA ASN A 168 6.15 2.62 -5.23
C ASN A 168 5.32 3.74 -4.59
N PRO A 169 3.98 3.73 -4.73
CA PRO A 169 3.10 4.74 -4.14
C PRO A 169 3.05 4.69 -2.61
N PHE A 170 3.44 3.57 -2.00
CA PHE A 170 3.37 3.39 -0.56
C PHE A 170 4.48 4.12 0.18
N LEU A 171 5.59 4.46 -0.46
CA LEU A 171 6.65 5.26 0.14
C LEU A 171 6.09 6.58 0.67
N TYR A 172 5.48 7.35 -0.22
CA TYR A 172 4.87 8.62 0.15
C TYR A 172 3.73 8.44 1.18
N LEU A 173 2.86 7.45 0.94
CA LEU A 173 1.74 7.17 1.83
C LEU A 173 2.20 6.87 3.26
N TYR A 174 3.21 6.03 3.42
CA TYR A 174 3.72 5.69 4.75
C TYR A 174 4.49 6.87 5.37
N GLU A 175 5.36 7.50 4.61
CA GLU A 175 6.23 8.56 5.12
C GLU A 175 5.46 9.78 5.61
N ASP A 176 4.55 10.28 4.79
CA ASP A 176 3.88 11.55 5.02
C ASP A 176 2.51 11.42 5.70
N VAL A 177 1.90 10.23 5.69
CA VAL A 177 0.53 10.06 6.18
C VAL A 177 0.45 9.07 7.35
N LEU A 178 0.84 7.81 7.16
CA LEU A 178 0.54 6.76 8.13
C LEU A 178 1.56 6.69 9.27
N LEU A 179 2.86 6.82 8.99
CA LEU A 179 3.88 6.76 10.05
C LEU A 179 3.80 7.97 11.00
N PRO A 180 3.58 9.21 10.54
CA PRO A 180 3.45 10.36 11.44
C PRO A 180 2.22 10.31 12.37
N SER A 181 1.22 9.48 12.05
CA SER A 181 0.01 9.34 12.85
C SER A 181 0.16 8.48 14.10
N GLU A 182 1.37 7.91 14.35
CA GLU A 182 1.65 7.02 15.47
C GLU A 182 2.88 7.46 16.27
N ASN A 183 2.85 7.27 17.59
CA ASN A 183 4.01 7.51 18.45
C ASN A 183 4.85 6.22 18.59
N TRP A 184 5.76 5.99 17.68
CA TRP A 184 6.59 4.78 17.60
C TRP A 184 7.46 4.53 18.84
N LYS A 185 7.74 5.56 19.65
CA LYS A 185 8.52 5.43 20.89
C LYS A 185 7.79 4.62 21.96
N ASP A 186 6.47 4.49 21.87
CA ASP A 186 5.69 3.74 22.86
C ASP A 186 5.78 2.22 22.66
N TYR A 187 6.25 1.78 21.50
CA TYR A 187 6.31 0.38 21.13
C TYR A 187 7.70 -0.20 21.22
N GLY A 188 7.77 -1.49 21.54
CA GLY A 188 9.01 -2.26 21.46
C GLY A 188 8.97 -3.35 20.39
N LEU A 189 7.74 -3.70 19.94
CA LEU A 189 7.54 -4.70 18.89
C LEU A 189 6.44 -4.25 17.93
N VAL A 190 6.70 -4.42 16.63
CA VAL A 190 5.71 -4.26 15.57
C VAL A 190 5.59 -5.56 14.79
N GLY A 191 4.39 -6.14 14.76
CA GLY A 191 4.06 -7.31 13.95
C GLY A 191 3.29 -6.91 12.69
N ILE A 192 3.76 -7.34 11.52
CA ILE A 192 3.12 -7.05 10.23
C ILE A 192 2.61 -8.36 9.63
N SER A 193 1.29 -8.46 9.42
CA SER A 193 0.63 -9.67 8.92
C SER A 193 0.43 -9.61 7.40
N ILE A 194 1.31 -10.24 6.62
CA ILE A 194 1.27 -10.29 5.15
C ILE A 194 0.59 -11.59 4.71
N VAL A 195 -0.60 -11.47 4.11
CA VAL A 195 -1.47 -12.60 3.80
C VAL A 195 -1.44 -12.95 2.31
N GLY A 196 -1.37 -11.96 1.45
CA GLY A 196 -1.45 -12.10 0.00
C GLY A 196 -0.25 -11.51 -0.74
N ILE A 197 -0.03 -11.98 -1.97
CA ILE A 197 1.08 -11.53 -2.83
C ILE A 197 1.08 -10.02 -3.02
N SER A 198 -0.10 -9.41 -3.22
CA SER A 198 -0.24 -7.96 -3.38
C SER A 198 0.18 -7.14 -2.15
N GLN A 199 0.25 -7.78 -0.97
CA GLN A 199 0.70 -7.15 0.28
C GLN A 199 2.22 -7.26 0.50
N ILE A 200 2.92 -8.08 -0.27
CA ILE A 200 4.38 -8.27 -0.06
C ILE A 200 5.11 -6.94 -0.14
N LEU A 201 5.01 -6.25 -1.27
CA LEU A 201 5.73 -4.98 -1.45
C LEU A 201 5.28 -3.86 -0.49
N PRO A 202 3.97 -3.60 -0.31
CA PRO A 202 3.53 -2.64 0.70
C PRO A 202 3.99 -3.01 2.12
N GLY A 203 3.88 -4.28 2.50
CA GLY A 203 4.31 -4.75 3.82
C GLY A 203 5.82 -4.66 4.03
N LEU A 204 6.63 -5.05 3.04
CA LEU A 204 8.09 -4.92 3.08
C LEU A 204 8.54 -3.44 3.05
N THR A 205 7.84 -2.58 2.31
CA THR A 205 8.09 -1.13 2.34
C THR A 205 7.90 -0.57 3.74
N LEU A 206 6.79 -0.93 4.39
CA LEU A 206 6.50 -0.53 5.77
C LEU A 206 7.56 -1.07 6.75
N ALA A 207 7.87 -2.36 6.66
CA ALA A 207 8.84 -3.02 7.54
C ALA A 207 10.22 -2.36 7.46
N ARG A 208 10.74 -2.15 6.25
CA ARG A 208 12.01 -1.47 6.02
C ARG A 208 12.01 -0.04 6.58
N MET A 209 10.98 0.74 6.29
CA MET A 209 10.88 2.13 6.77
C MET A 209 10.85 2.20 8.30
N LEU A 210 10.14 1.28 8.96
CA LEU A 210 10.13 1.19 10.41
C LEU A 210 11.50 0.81 10.97
N LYS A 211 12.15 -0.18 10.37
CA LYS A 211 13.49 -0.64 10.79
C LYS A 211 14.54 0.48 10.66
N GLU A 212 14.50 1.24 9.56
CA GLU A 212 15.42 2.36 9.31
C GLU A 212 15.16 3.57 10.23
N LYS A 213 13.88 3.95 10.40
CA LYS A 213 13.51 5.16 11.16
C LYS A 213 13.43 4.94 12.68
N HIS A 214 13.17 3.72 13.10
CA HIS A 214 12.92 3.34 14.50
C HIS A 214 13.70 2.10 14.92
N PRO A 215 15.05 2.14 14.95
CA PRO A 215 15.91 0.98 15.16
C PRO A 215 15.77 0.32 16.55
N HIS A 216 14.99 0.90 17.45
CA HIS A 216 14.65 0.32 18.75
C HIS A 216 13.48 -0.67 18.67
N LEU A 217 12.72 -0.67 17.55
CA LEU A 217 11.60 -1.58 17.35
C LEU A 217 12.10 -2.95 16.92
N HIS A 218 11.56 -3.99 17.52
CA HIS A 218 11.66 -5.34 16.98
C HIS A 218 10.56 -5.52 15.90
N ILE A 219 10.95 -5.67 14.65
CA ILE A 219 10.03 -5.88 13.53
C ILE A 219 9.87 -7.38 13.28
N THR A 220 8.65 -7.87 13.41
CA THR A 220 8.32 -9.26 13.06
C THR A 220 7.33 -9.33 11.92
N LEU A 221 7.61 -10.19 10.95
CA LEU A 221 6.70 -10.47 9.84
C LEU A 221 5.98 -11.80 10.07
N GLY A 222 4.71 -11.87 9.70
CA GLY A 222 3.92 -13.09 9.82
C GLY A 222 2.89 -13.18 8.70
N GLY A 223 2.19 -14.31 8.69
CA GLY A 223 1.15 -14.62 7.72
C GLY A 223 1.49 -15.82 6.84
N PRO A 224 0.50 -16.40 6.13
CA PRO A 224 0.64 -17.66 5.42
C PRO A 224 1.72 -17.65 4.32
N ILE A 225 2.01 -16.49 3.75
CA ILE A 225 3.08 -16.32 2.74
C ILE A 225 4.43 -16.77 3.26
N PHE A 226 4.76 -16.43 4.51
CA PHE A 226 6.05 -16.82 5.12
C PHE A 226 6.07 -18.29 5.51
N SER A 227 4.93 -18.87 5.90
CA SER A 227 4.84 -20.30 6.22
C SER A 227 5.14 -21.16 4.98
N VAL A 228 4.59 -20.78 3.82
CA VAL A 228 4.83 -21.50 2.55
C VAL A 228 6.29 -21.38 2.08
N ASN A 229 6.94 -20.23 2.33
CA ASN A 229 8.29 -19.94 1.84
C ASN A 229 9.36 -20.05 2.95
N SER A 230 9.03 -20.66 4.09
CA SER A 230 9.90 -20.67 5.27
C SER A 230 11.31 -21.22 5.02
N LYS A 231 11.43 -22.28 4.21
CA LYS A 231 12.74 -22.87 3.87
C LYS A 231 13.61 -21.93 3.06
N GLN A 232 13.03 -21.25 2.06
CA GLN A 232 13.76 -20.31 1.21
C GLN A 232 14.24 -19.09 2.01
N LEU A 233 13.47 -18.65 3.00
CA LEU A 233 13.83 -17.51 3.85
C LEU A 233 15.04 -17.80 4.74
N LEU A 234 15.20 -19.04 5.23
CA LEU A 234 16.34 -19.42 6.06
C LEU A 234 17.68 -19.30 5.32
N ASP A 235 17.65 -19.42 4.00
CA ASP A 235 18.83 -19.33 3.14
C ASP A 235 19.11 -17.88 2.65
N GLN A 236 18.35 -16.88 3.16
CA GLN A 236 18.45 -15.47 2.75
C GLN A 236 18.64 -14.54 3.96
N PRO A 237 19.82 -14.52 4.59
CA PRO A 237 20.07 -13.65 5.75
C PRO A 237 19.86 -12.16 5.42
N GLU A 238 20.13 -11.75 4.18
CA GLU A 238 19.89 -10.39 3.70
C GLU A 238 18.43 -9.94 3.77
N PHE A 239 17.48 -10.88 3.79
CA PHE A 239 16.07 -10.56 3.99
C PHE A 239 15.82 -10.01 5.39
N PHE A 240 16.44 -10.63 6.39
CA PHE A 240 16.35 -10.19 7.79
C PHE A 240 17.09 -8.87 8.01
N ASP A 241 18.26 -8.72 7.42
CA ASP A 241 19.02 -7.47 7.52
C ASP A 241 18.21 -6.29 6.96
N GLU A 242 17.50 -6.52 5.86
CA GLU A 242 16.77 -5.49 5.12
C GLU A 242 15.39 -5.17 5.73
N PHE A 243 14.62 -6.19 6.11
CA PHE A 243 13.19 -5.99 6.35
C PHE A 243 12.73 -6.24 7.80
N CYS A 244 13.29 -7.21 8.52
CA CYS A 244 12.76 -7.60 9.81
C CYS A 244 13.79 -8.25 10.72
N ASP A 245 13.45 -8.39 11.99
CA ASP A 245 14.30 -9.05 12.98
C ASP A 245 13.87 -10.51 13.18
N SER A 246 12.63 -10.84 12.87
CA SER A 246 12.10 -12.19 12.96
C SER A 246 10.93 -12.42 12.00
N VAL A 247 10.68 -13.69 11.70
CA VAL A 247 9.51 -14.15 10.93
C VAL A 247 8.79 -15.23 11.72
N VAL A 248 7.47 -15.08 11.83
CA VAL A 248 6.59 -16.11 12.43
C VAL A 248 6.04 -17.00 11.32
N THR A 249 6.34 -18.27 11.40
CA THR A 249 5.87 -19.30 10.47
C THR A 249 5.08 -20.36 11.21
N PHE A 250 4.05 -20.90 10.56
CA PHE A 250 3.16 -21.92 11.12
C PHE A 250 2.46 -21.48 12.42
N GLU A 251 1.17 -21.31 12.34
CA GLU A 251 0.29 -21.07 13.48
C GLU A 251 -0.04 -22.38 14.22
#